data_2184999fee7fb876ed34df2f5d36ad5b
#
_entry.id   2184999fee7fb876ed34df2f5d36ad5b
#
_cell.length_a   1.000
_cell.length_b   1.000
_cell.length_c   1.000
_cell.angle_alpha   90.00
_cell.angle_beta   90.00
_cell.angle_gamma   90.00
#
_symmetry.space_group_name_H-M   'P 1'
#
loop_
_entity.id
_entity.type
_entity.pdbx_description
1 polymer ?
#
loop_
_entity_poly.entity_id
_entity_poly.type
_entity_poly.pdbx_seq_one_letter_code
_entity_poly.pdbx_strand_id
1 'polypeptide(L)'
;MARRNLLIVLVGLLAAAAPSAMAGQTQVAVAANFTAPAKEVAAAFKDKTGDEAVLSFGASGQFYAQIQQGAPYQVFLSADADRPKAAVDAGLAVADSRFTYAIGKLVLWSKSLDVTKGDETLKANAFAKLSIANPKSAPYGAAAIEAMTKLGVYDAIQPKIVQGNSIAQAFEFVDTGNAELGFVALSQLANVTAGSRWLVPAALYAPIRQDAVLLKTGANDEASKGFLAFLKGPEARAIIEKYGYSLE
;
A
#
# COMPACT_ATOMS: atom_id res chain seq x y z
N MET A 1 46.29 17.55 -73.24
CA MET A 1 46.45 17.06 -71.86
C MET A 1 45.39 17.70 -71.02
N ALA A 2 44.28 16.99 -70.72
CA ALA A 2 43.11 17.47 -69.95
C ALA A 2 43.23 16.95 -68.53
N ARG A 3 43.32 17.84 -67.51
CA ARG A 3 43.27 17.49 -66.11
C ARG A 3 41.78 17.49 -65.62
N ARG A 4 41.22 16.31 -65.29
CA ARG A 4 39.91 16.16 -64.65
C ARG A 4 40.07 16.33 -63.16
N ASN A 5 39.49 17.41 -62.59
CA ASN A 5 39.35 17.61 -61.17
C ASN A 5 38.20 16.81 -60.67
N LEU A 6 38.46 15.84 -59.78
CA LEU A 6 37.43 15.02 -59.05
C LEU A 6 37.08 15.75 -57.78
N LEU A 7 35.87 16.32 -57.71
CA LEU A 7 35.30 16.90 -56.49
C LEU A 7 34.72 15.74 -55.65
N ILE A 8 35.32 15.44 -54.50
CA ILE A 8 34.76 14.52 -53.51
C ILE A 8 33.87 15.34 -52.59
N VAL A 9 32.53 15.14 -52.70
CA VAL A 9 31.55 15.69 -51.76
C VAL A 9 31.46 14.76 -50.54
N LEU A 10 31.99 15.22 -49.42
CA LEU A 10 31.89 14.53 -48.12
C LEU A 10 30.55 14.86 -47.47
N VAL A 11 29.55 13.97 -47.58
CA VAL A 11 28.28 14.11 -46.88
C VAL A 11 28.48 13.68 -45.43
N GLY A 12 28.63 14.67 -44.54
CA GLY A 12 28.69 14.45 -43.10
C GLY A 12 27.33 14.04 -42.56
N LEU A 13 27.20 12.79 -42.11
CA LEU A 13 26.02 12.28 -41.39
C LEU A 13 26.05 12.86 -39.96
N LEU A 14 25.30 13.95 -39.68
CA LEU A 14 25.03 14.37 -38.30
C LEU A 14 24.09 13.36 -37.66
N ALA A 15 24.62 12.43 -36.89
CA ALA A 15 23.83 11.63 -35.97
C ALA A 15 23.35 12.56 -34.83
N ALA A 16 22.08 12.96 -34.86
CA ALA A 16 21.44 13.64 -33.75
C ALA A 16 21.38 12.66 -32.55
N ALA A 17 22.26 12.86 -31.57
CA ALA A 17 22.18 12.21 -30.30
C ALA A 17 20.90 12.71 -29.62
N ALA A 18 19.85 11.89 -29.60
CA ALA A 18 18.67 12.16 -28.77
C ALA A 18 19.13 12.25 -27.31
N PRO A 19 18.74 13.29 -26.57
CA PRO A 19 19.04 13.35 -25.13
C PRO A 19 18.45 12.12 -24.48
N SER A 20 19.28 11.30 -23.82
CA SER A 20 18.80 10.23 -22.93
C SER A 20 18.00 10.93 -21.85
N ALA A 21 16.67 10.74 -21.85
CA ALA A 21 15.83 11.17 -20.74
C ALA A 21 16.39 10.51 -19.48
N MET A 22 16.87 11.30 -18.52
CA MET A 22 17.27 10.77 -17.22
C MET A 22 16.01 10.17 -16.57
N ALA A 23 16.13 8.92 -16.10
CA ALA A 23 15.06 8.27 -15.36
C ALA A 23 14.66 9.14 -14.18
N GLY A 24 13.36 9.46 -14.09
CA GLY A 24 12.79 10.19 -12.97
C GLY A 24 12.67 9.31 -11.72
N GLN A 25 12.55 9.94 -10.55
CA GLN A 25 12.37 9.21 -9.30
C GLN A 25 11.26 9.87 -8.48
N THR A 26 10.37 9.06 -7.89
CA THR A 26 9.33 9.54 -6.97
C THR A 26 9.41 8.87 -5.61
N GLN A 27 9.25 9.67 -4.54
CA GLN A 27 9.21 9.20 -3.16
C GLN A 27 7.77 8.89 -2.74
N VAL A 28 7.48 7.62 -2.45
CA VAL A 28 6.12 7.13 -2.20
C VAL A 28 5.97 6.65 -0.76
N ALA A 29 5.09 7.29 0.01
CA ALA A 29 4.65 6.80 1.31
C ALA A 29 3.54 5.76 1.13
N VAL A 30 3.77 4.52 1.55
CA VAL A 30 2.88 3.38 1.28
C VAL A 30 2.40 2.75 2.59
N ALA A 31 1.10 2.62 2.76
CA ALA A 31 0.52 1.89 3.88
C ALA A 31 1.00 0.43 3.89
N ALA A 32 1.42 -0.06 5.06
CA ALA A 32 2.14 -1.33 5.22
C ALA A 32 1.38 -2.59 4.74
N ASN A 33 0.04 -2.54 4.70
CA ASN A 33 -0.77 -3.62 4.12
C ASN A 33 -0.54 -3.79 2.61
N PHE A 34 -0.09 -2.72 1.93
CA PHE A 34 0.11 -2.70 0.49
C PHE A 34 1.59 -2.95 0.09
N THR A 35 2.43 -3.41 1.02
CA THR A 35 3.89 -3.58 0.80
C THR A 35 4.20 -4.50 -0.39
N ALA A 36 3.63 -5.69 -0.45
CA ALA A 36 3.93 -6.65 -1.52
C ALA A 36 3.40 -6.19 -2.89
N PRO A 37 2.13 -5.77 -3.04
CA PRO A 37 1.64 -5.26 -4.32
C PRO A 37 2.36 -3.96 -4.74
N ALA A 38 2.71 -3.05 -3.82
CA ALA A 38 3.42 -1.82 -4.17
C ALA A 38 4.80 -2.09 -4.77
N LYS A 39 5.53 -3.10 -4.26
CA LYS A 39 6.81 -3.52 -4.83
C LYS A 39 6.66 -4.04 -6.25
N GLU A 40 5.64 -4.85 -6.51
CA GLU A 40 5.35 -5.39 -7.84
C GLU A 40 4.89 -4.28 -8.81
N VAL A 41 4.03 -3.37 -8.35
CA VAL A 41 3.60 -2.18 -9.12
C VAL A 41 4.80 -1.27 -9.45
N ALA A 42 5.68 -1.01 -8.48
CA ALA A 42 6.87 -0.19 -8.70
C ALA A 42 7.85 -0.81 -9.70
N ALA A 43 8.02 -2.14 -9.66
CA ALA A 43 8.84 -2.86 -10.64
C ALA A 43 8.24 -2.74 -12.05
N ALA A 44 6.94 -3.02 -12.20
CA ALA A 44 6.24 -2.89 -13.48
C ALA A 44 6.23 -1.44 -14.00
N PHE A 45 6.10 -0.45 -13.11
CA PHE A 45 6.23 0.97 -13.48
C PHE A 45 7.63 1.28 -14.05
N LYS A 46 8.68 0.82 -13.36
CA LYS A 46 10.07 1.00 -13.81
C LYS A 46 10.34 0.32 -15.16
N ASP A 47 9.87 -0.91 -15.34
CA ASP A 47 10.03 -1.66 -16.58
C ASP A 47 9.36 -0.95 -17.77
N LYS A 48 8.21 -0.31 -17.52
CA LYS A 48 7.42 0.35 -18.55
C LYS A 48 7.88 1.76 -18.90
N THR A 49 8.36 2.52 -17.92
CA THR A 49 8.65 3.95 -18.06
C THR A 49 10.13 4.30 -17.98
N GLY A 50 10.93 3.45 -17.33
CA GLY A 50 12.28 3.76 -16.91
C GLY A 50 12.36 4.54 -15.60
N ASP A 51 11.26 5.15 -15.12
CA ASP A 51 11.21 5.92 -13.87
C ASP A 51 11.14 5.00 -12.65
N GLU A 52 11.62 5.48 -11.50
CA GLU A 52 11.68 4.71 -10.27
C GLU A 52 10.76 5.24 -9.18
N ALA A 53 9.96 4.35 -8.57
CA ALA A 53 9.21 4.65 -7.35
C ALA A 53 9.98 4.12 -6.13
N VAL A 54 10.47 5.02 -5.28
CA VAL A 54 11.16 4.72 -4.01
C VAL A 54 10.12 4.61 -2.92
N LEU A 55 9.94 3.39 -2.39
CA LEU A 55 8.85 3.06 -1.50
C LEU A 55 9.27 3.10 -0.03
N SER A 56 8.52 3.81 0.79
CA SER A 56 8.60 3.77 2.26
C SER A 56 7.34 3.12 2.81
N PHE A 57 7.47 2.20 3.79
CA PHE A 57 6.34 1.44 4.33
C PHE A 57 6.09 1.76 5.80
N GLY A 58 4.82 1.97 6.18
CA GLY A 58 4.44 2.30 7.55
C GLY A 58 2.92 2.39 7.75
N ALA A 59 2.48 2.84 8.92
CA ALA A 59 1.07 3.10 9.15
C ALA A 59 0.63 4.41 8.49
N SER A 60 -0.58 4.43 7.91
CA SER A 60 -1.15 5.61 7.23
C SER A 60 -1.13 6.87 8.10
N GLY A 61 -1.47 6.74 9.40
CA GLY A 61 -1.46 7.88 10.32
C GLY A 61 -0.07 8.41 10.64
N GLN A 62 0.94 7.54 10.66
CA GLN A 62 2.34 7.95 10.84
C GLN A 62 2.83 8.74 9.63
N PHE A 63 2.55 8.26 8.41
CA PHE A 63 2.89 8.99 7.19
C PHE A 63 2.17 10.33 7.10
N TYR A 64 0.86 10.36 7.43
CA TYR A 64 0.12 11.62 7.41
C TYR A 64 0.72 12.65 8.39
N ALA A 65 1.10 12.23 9.60
CA ALA A 65 1.80 13.11 10.55
C ALA A 65 3.15 13.61 10.01
N GLN A 66 3.93 12.76 9.35
CA GLN A 66 5.19 13.15 8.70
C GLN A 66 4.96 14.12 7.54
N ILE A 67 3.93 13.90 6.72
CA ILE A 67 3.54 14.79 5.60
C ILE A 67 3.16 16.17 6.15
N GLN A 68 2.41 16.24 7.25
CA GLN A 68 2.09 17.50 7.94
C GLN A 68 3.33 18.24 8.45
N GLN A 69 4.41 17.52 8.76
CA GLN A 69 5.70 18.05 9.20
C GLN A 69 6.66 18.33 8.04
N GLY A 70 6.22 18.21 6.78
CA GLY A 70 7.03 18.52 5.60
C GLY A 70 7.95 17.40 5.14
N ALA A 71 7.68 16.14 5.49
CA ALA A 71 8.43 15.01 4.95
C ALA A 71 8.37 15.00 3.40
N PRO A 72 9.46 14.64 2.70
CA PRO A 72 9.64 14.84 1.26
C PRO A 72 8.95 13.77 0.41
N TYR A 73 7.85 13.19 0.89
CA TYR A 73 7.05 12.29 0.07
C TYR A 73 6.33 13.05 -1.03
N GLN A 74 6.21 12.44 -2.20
CA GLN A 74 5.59 13.01 -3.38
C GLN A 74 4.25 12.35 -3.71
N VAL A 75 4.11 11.07 -3.34
CA VAL A 75 2.87 10.30 -3.47
C VAL A 75 2.55 9.65 -2.13
N PHE A 76 1.27 9.64 -1.76
CA PHE A 76 0.79 8.95 -0.56
C PHE A 76 -0.28 7.91 -0.92
N LEU A 77 0.02 6.65 -0.63
CA LEU A 77 -0.90 5.50 -0.74
C LEU A 77 -1.36 5.12 0.66
N SER A 78 -2.52 5.62 1.07
CA SER A 78 -3.11 5.38 2.39
C SER A 78 -3.94 4.10 2.42
N ALA A 79 -4.10 3.48 3.59
CA ALA A 79 -5.05 2.38 3.82
C ALA A 79 -6.45 2.90 4.21
N ASP A 80 -6.72 4.18 4.11
CA ASP A 80 -8.03 4.83 4.27
C ASP A 80 -8.21 5.96 3.27
N ALA A 81 -9.43 6.48 3.18
CA ALA A 81 -9.78 7.65 2.37
C ALA A 81 -9.66 8.98 3.14
N ASP A 82 -9.73 8.93 4.47
CA ASP A 82 -9.84 10.12 5.33
C ASP A 82 -8.55 10.93 5.34
N ARG A 83 -7.40 10.26 5.46
CA ARG A 83 -6.09 10.94 5.51
C ARG A 83 -5.70 11.59 4.19
N PRO A 84 -5.86 10.93 3.02
CA PRO A 84 -5.69 11.60 1.72
C PRO A 84 -6.64 12.78 1.54
N LYS A 85 -7.91 12.65 1.97
CA LYS A 85 -8.86 13.77 1.97
C LYS A 85 -8.37 14.91 2.87
N ALA A 86 -7.95 14.60 4.10
CA ALA A 86 -7.42 15.60 5.03
C ALA A 86 -6.15 16.29 4.49
N ALA A 87 -5.29 15.56 3.74
CA ALA A 87 -4.14 16.15 3.08
C ALA A 87 -4.55 17.16 1.98
N VAL A 88 -5.60 16.87 1.24
CA VAL A 88 -6.18 17.80 0.25
C VAL A 88 -6.75 19.03 0.95
N ASP A 89 -7.59 18.84 1.99
CA ASP A 89 -8.26 19.91 2.74
C ASP A 89 -7.24 20.85 3.42
N ALA A 90 -6.10 20.29 3.86
CA ALA A 90 -4.99 21.06 4.45
C ALA A 90 -4.06 21.71 3.41
N GLY A 91 -4.32 21.58 2.11
CA GLY A 91 -3.48 22.13 1.04
C GLY A 91 -2.13 21.42 0.87
N LEU A 92 -1.95 20.23 1.47
CA LEU A 92 -0.71 19.42 1.37
C LEU A 92 -0.70 18.53 0.13
N ALA A 93 -1.85 18.33 -0.51
CA ALA A 93 -1.99 17.50 -1.71
C ALA A 93 -2.71 18.25 -2.83
N VAL A 94 -2.60 17.73 -4.05
CA VAL A 94 -3.29 18.23 -5.24
C VAL A 94 -4.74 17.74 -5.21
N ALA A 95 -5.71 18.64 -5.23
CA ALA A 95 -7.13 18.35 -4.99
C ALA A 95 -7.69 17.24 -5.89
N ASP A 96 -7.47 17.33 -7.20
CA ASP A 96 -8.08 16.42 -8.19
C ASP A 96 -7.26 15.13 -8.39
N SER A 97 -6.21 14.92 -7.60
CA SER A 97 -5.35 13.75 -7.73
C SER A 97 -5.81 12.55 -6.91
N ARG A 98 -6.72 12.74 -5.93
CA ARG A 98 -7.19 11.70 -5.02
C ARG A 98 -8.14 10.72 -5.72
N PHE A 99 -7.90 9.42 -5.50
CA PHE A 99 -8.79 8.34 -5.97
C PHE A 99 -8.62 7.09 -5.11
N THR A 100 -9.66 6.25 -5.04
CA THR A 100 -9.59 4.92 -4.42
C THR A 100 -8.84 3.97 -5.34
N TYR A 101 -7.70 3.44 -4.89
CA TYR A 101 -6.90 2.49 -5.67
C TYR A 101 -7.16 1.04 -5.28
N ALA A 102 -7.69 0.78 -4.07
CA ALA A 102 -7.96 -0.57 -3.56
C ALA A 102 -9.00 -0.56 -2.44
N ILE A 103 -9.73 -1.67 -2.29
CA ILE A 103 -10.57 -1.95 -1.12
C ILE A 103 -10.01 -3.18 -0.42
N GLY A 104 -9.54 -2.99 0.81
CA GLY A 104 -8.88 -4.02 1.60
C GLY A 104 -9.85 -4.98 2.29
N LYS A 105 -9.36 -6.17 2.63
CA LYS A 105 -10.11 -7.20 3.37
C LYS A 105 -9.37 -7.58 4.64
N LEU A 106 -10.12 -7.62 5.75
CA LEU A 106 -9.62 -8.02 7.06
C LEU A 106 -9.70 -9.54 7.22
N VAL A 107 -8.66 -10.12 7.79
CA VAL A 107 -8.55 -11.57 8.05
C VAL A 107 -8.10 -11.80 9.49
N LEU A 108 -8.73 -12.74 10.19
CA LEU A 108 -8.14 -13.35 11.38
C LEU A 108 -7.24 -14.50 10.94
N TRP A 109 -6.01 -14.52 11.39
CA TRP A 109 -5.00 -15.51 11.02
C TRP A 109 -4.26 -16.05 12.23
N SER A 110 -3.93 -17.33 12.18
CA SER A 110 -3.06 -18.00 13.15
C SER A 110 -2.20 -19.05 12.48
N LYS A 111 -0.94 -19.19 12.92
CA LYS A 111 -0.07 -20.30 12.51
C LYS A 111 -0.32 -21.58 13.30
N SER A 112 -0.82 -21.48 14.51
CA SER A 112 -0.90 -22.59 15.49
C SER A 112 -2.30 -23.01 15.87
N LEU A 113 -3.28 -22.11 15.79
CA LEU A 113 -4.67 -22.38 16.14
C LEU A 113 -5.53 -22.56 14.88
N ASP A 114 -6.57 -23.37 14.96
CA ASP A 114 -7.62 -23.37 13.93
C ASP A 114 -8.56 -22.18 14.15
N VAL A 115 -8.49 -21.21 13.25
CA VAL A 115 -9.35 -20.01 13.25
C VAL A 115 -10.32 -20.00 12.07
N THR A 116 -10.58 -21.14 11.41
CA THR A 116 -11.52 -21.23 10.28
C THR A 116 -12.94 -20.82 10.64
N LYS A 117 -13.31 -20.97 11.92
CA LYS A 117 -14.55 -20.48 12.53
C LYS A 117 -14.23 -19.29 13.45
N GLY A 118 -13.75 -18.19 12.86
CA GLY A 118 -13.17 -17.09 13.62
C GLY A 118 -14.07 -16.45 14.65
N ASP A 119 -15.38 -16.35 14.40
CA ASP A 119 -16.34 -15.82 15.37
C ASP A 119 -16.49 -16.76 16.60
N GLU A 120 -16.54 -18.08 16.41
CA GLU A 120 -16.55 -19.06 17.51
C GLU A 120 -15.23 -19.02 18.27
N THR A 121 -14.08 -18.92 17.55
CA THR A 121 -12.74 -18.80 18.16
C THR A 121 -12.63 -17.56 19.04
N LEU A 122 -13.10 -16.41 18.55
CA LEU A 122 -13.08 -15.16 19.31
C LEU A 122 -14.02 -15.21 20.53
N LYS A 123 -15.21 -15.82 20.40
CA LYS A 123 -16.17 -16.02 21.51
C LYS A 123 -15.64 -16.97 22.56
N ALA A 124 -14.99 -18.07 22.16
CA ALA A 124 -14.36 -19.01 23.08
C ALA A 124 -13.22 -18.38 23.88
N ASN A 125 -12.54 -17.37 23.31
CA ASN A 125 -11.47 -16.60 23.94
C ASN A 125 -10.37 -17.47 24.58
N ALA A 126 -10.08 -18.65 24.00
CA ALA A 126 -9.15 -19.66 24.51
C ALA A 126 -7.72 -19.44 23.93
N PHE A 127 -7.23 -18.21 24.02
CA PHE A 127 -5.88 -17.79 23.64
C PHE A 127 -5.34 -16.76 24.64
N ALA A 128 -4.03 -16.59 24.72
CA ALA A 128 -3.40 -15.63 25.61
C ALA A 128 -3.21 -14.24 24.97
N LYS A 129 -2.85 -14.18 23.68
CA LYS A 129 -2.54 -12.93 22.98
C LYS A 129 -3.14 -12.88 21.59
N LEU A 130 -3.81 -11.79 21.29
CA LEU A 130 -4.34 -11.45 19.98
C LEU A 130 -3.64 -10.18 19.45
N SER A 131 -3.06 -10.26 18.25
CA SER A 131 -2.40 -9.12 17.62
C SER A 131 -3.34 -8.30 16.76
N ILE A 132 -3.25 -6.96 16.90
CA ILE A 132 -3.86 -5.98 15.98
C ILE A 132 -2.86 -4.88 15.65
N ALA A 133 -3.06 -4.15 14.56
CA ALA A 133 -2.37 -2.89 14.35
C ALA A 133 -2.93 -1.81 15.29
N ASN A 134 -2.12 -0.79 15.60
CA ASN A 134 -2.59 0.34 16.41
C ASN A 134 -3.77 1.05 15.73
N PRO A 135 -4.99 1.03 16.33
CA PRO A 135 -6.19 1.55 15.69
C PRO A 135 -6.18 3.07 15.46
N LYS A 136 -5.34 3.81 16.19
CA LYS A 136 -5.21 5.27 16.03
C LYS A 136 -4.48 5.65 14.74
N SER A 137 -3.56 4.80 14.29
CA SER A 137 -2.70 5.09 13.13
C SER A 137 -2.90 4.15 11.95
N ALA A 138 -3.50 2.97 12.15
CA ALA A 138 -3.65 1.94 11.13
C ALA A 138 -5.12 1.55 10.93
N PRO A 139 -5.71 1.77 9.74
CA PRO A 139 -7.11 1.49 9.44
C PRO A 139 -7.51 0.03 9.69
N TYR A 140 -6.65 -0.93 9.40
CA TYR A 140 -6.91 -2.35 9.71
C TYR A 140 -7.04 -2.62 11.22
N GLY A 141 -6.34 -1.85 12.06
CA GLY A 141 -6.51 -1.95 13.52
C GLY A 141 -7.86 -1.41 13.97
N ALA A 142 -8.33 -0.32 13.38
CA ALA A 142 -9.69 0.22 13.63
C ALA A 142 -10.76 -0.79 13.18
N ALA A 143 -10.61 -1.36 11.99
CA ALA A 143 -11.51 -2.40 11.48
C ALA A 143 -11.55 -3.65 12.37
N ALA A 144 -10.42 -4.05 12.94
CA ALA A 144 -10.36 -5.17 13.89
C ALA A 144 -11.15 -4.89 15.17
N ILE A 145 -11.02 -3.68 15.74
CA ILE A 145 -11.82 -3.28 16.91
C ILE A 145 -13.30 -3.24 16.57
N GLU A 146 -13.66 -2.65 15.42
CA GLU A 146 -15.05 -2.60 14.97
C GLU A 146 -15.64 -4.01 14.82
N ALA A 147 -14.93 -4.94 14.19
CA ALA A 147 -15.38 -6.31 14.03
C ALA A 147 -15.57 -7.01 15.37
N MET A 148 -14.62 -6.90 16.30
CA MET A 148 -14.73 -7.47 17.64
C MET A 148 -15.88 -6.85 18.45
N THR A 149 -16.12 -5.55 18.31
CA THR A 149 -17.22 -4.83 18.95
C THR A 149 -18.58 -5.31 18.43
N LYS A 150 -18.74 -5.43 17.10
CA LYS A 150 -19.98 -5.96 16.50
C LYS A 150 -20.25 -7.42 16.85
N LEU A 151 -19.21 -8.20 17.09
CA LEU A 151 -19.33 -9.58 17.60
C LEU A 151 -19.62 -9.65 19.11
N GLY A 152 -19.53 -8.52 19.83
CA GLY A 152 -19.72 -8.46 21.29
C GLY A 152 -18.58 -9.09 22.09
N VAL A 153 -17.38 -9.19 21.52
CA VAL A 153 -16.23 -9.88 22.16
C VAL A 153 -15.10 -8.94 22.56
N TYR A 154 -15.16 -7.66 22.14
CA TYR A 154 -14.04 -6.72 22.32
C TYR A 154 -13.61 -6.57 23.78
N ASP A 155 -14.55 -6.32 24.69
CA ASP A 155 -14.23 -6.07 26.11
C ASP A 155 -13.55 -7.28 26.77
N ALA A 156 -13.97 -8.48 26.42
CA ALA A 156 -13.36 -9.72 26.95
C ALA A 156 -11.95 -9.99 26.38
N ILE A 157 -11.71 -9.55 25.13
CA ILE A 157 -10.42 -9.77 24.44
C ILE A 157 -9.44 -8.63 24.70
N GLN A 158 -9.90 -7.41 24.97
CA GLN A 158 -9.08 -6.22 25.14
C GLN A 158 -7.83 -6.42 26.03
N PRO A 159 -7.90 -7.12 27.20
CA PRO A 159 -6.72 -7.35 28.04
C PRO A 159 -5.65 -8.23 27.37
N LYS A 160 -5.99 -8.96 26.31
CA LYS A 160 -5.10 -9.87 25.57
C LYS A 160 -4.54 -9.26 24.30
N ILE A 161 -4.95 -8.02 23.98
CA ILE A 161 -4.53 -7.36 22.75
C ILE A 161 -3.07 -6.92 22.83
N VAL A 162 -2.27 -7.32 21.84
CA VAL A 162 -0.93 -6.80 21.55
C VAL A 162 -1.03 -5.91 20.32
N GLN A 163 -0.58 -4.66 20.45
CA GLN A 163 -0.66 -3.69 19.36
C GLN A 163 0.69 -3.55 18.64
N GLY A 164 0.70 -3.80 17.33
CA GLY A 164 1.78 -3.43 16.45
C GLY A 164 1.64 -1.96 15.98
N ASN A 165 2.75 -1.28 15.77
CA ASN A 165 2.75 0.11 15.24
C ASN A 165 2.13 0.21 13.83
N SER A 166 2.15 -0.90 13.08
CA SER A 166 1.54 -1.03 11.76
C SER A 166 0.92 -2.42 11.60
N ILE A 167 0.18 -2.63 10.51
CA ILE A 167 -0.37 -3.96 10.20
C ILE A 167 0.74 -4.97 9.82
N ALA A 168 1.91 -4.52 9.36
CA ALA A 168 3.06 -5.39 9.14
C ALA A 168 3.58 -5.94 10.47
N GLN A 169 3.72 -5.11 11.50
CA GLN A 169 4.15 -5.57 12.82
C GLN A 169 3.09 -6.47 13.50
N ALA A 170 1.80 -6.18 13.29
CA ALA A 170 0.74 -7.07 13.78
C ALA A 170 0.84 -8.47 13.15
N PHE A 171 1.12 -8.56 11.85
CA PHE A 171 1.39 -9.81 11.15
C PHE A 171 2.64 -10.51 11.73
N GLU A 172 3.74 -9.79 11.91
CA GLU A 172 4.99 -10.32 12.46
C GLU A 172 4.81 -10.95 13.86
N PHE A 173 3.97 -10.36 14.72
CA PHE A 173 3.71 -10.93 16.04
C PHE A 173 3.08 -12.33 15.97
N VAL A 174 2.21 -12.58 15.00
CA VAL A 174 1.65 -13.91 14.77
C VAL A 174 2.67 -14.82 14.08
N ASP A 175 3.37 -14.31 13.07
CA ASP A 175 4.33 -15.08 12.29
C ASP A 175 5.48 -15.61 13.13
N THR A 176 5.93 -14.85 14.12
CA THR A 176 7.01 -15.19 15.05
C THR A 176 6.53 -15.90 16.34
N GLY A 177 5.20 -16.09 16.53
CA GLY A 177 4.63 -16.73 17.70
C GLY A 177 4.56 -15.82 18.95
N ASN A 178 4.76 -14.51 18.81
CA ASN A 178 4.58 -13.53 19.89
C ASN A 178 3.08 -13.25 20.20
N ALA A 179 2.19 -13.63 19.30
CA ALA A 179 0.76 -13.75 19.50
C ALA A 179 0.26 -15.04 18.82
N GLU A 180 -0.75 -15.71 19.41
CA GLU A 180 -1.26 -16.95 18.86
C GLU A 180 -2.09 -16.73 17.60
N LEU A 181 -2.78 -15.57 17.52
CA LEU A 181 -3.59 -15.17 16.40
C LEU A 181 -3.57 -13.65 16.27
N GLY A 182 -4.02 -13.14 15.12
CA GLY A 182 -4.11 -11.71 14.91
C GLY A 182 -4.97 -11.31 13.71
N PHE A 183 -5.43 -10.08 13.75
CA PHE A 183 -6.08 -9.47 12.59
C PHE A 183 -5.02 -8.87 11.66
N VAL A 184 -5.06 -9.31 10.40
CA VAL A 184 -4.10 -8.96 9.34
C VAL A 184 -4.83 -8.56 8.07
N ALA A 185 -4.12 -8.00 7.10
CA ALA A 185 -4.68 -7.75 5.78
C ALA A 185 -4.60 -9.04 4.91
N LEU A 186 -5.62 -9.31 4.11
CA LEU A 186 -5.62 -10.45 3.19
C LEU A 186 -4.39 -10.46 2.28
N SER A 187 -3.95 -9.30 1.82
CA SER A 187 -2.76 -9.12 0.97
C SER A 187 -1.46 -9.63 1.60
N GLN A 188 -1.34 -9.59 2.93
CA GLN A 188 -0.17 -10.11 3.63
C GLN A 188 -0.09 -11.64 3.60
N LEU A 189 -1.23 -12.29 3.35
CA LEU A 189 -1.35 -13.75 3.29
C LEU A 189 -1.31 -14.31 1.87
N ALA A 190 -1.06 -13.49 0.84
CA ALA A 190 -1.06 -13.91 -0.55
C ALA A 190 -0.07 -15.04 -0.84
N ASN A 191 1.10 -15.02 -0.18
CA ASN A 191 2.15 -16.02 -0.32
C ASN A 191 2.34 -16.88 0.95
N VAL A 192 1.39 -16.82 1.92
CA VAL A 192 1.45 -17.58 3.16
C VAL A 192 0.55 -18.80 3.04
N THR A 193 1.14 -19.99 3.09
CA THR A 193 0.43 -21.27 3.05
C THR A 193 0.23 -21.90 4.44
N ALA A 194 0.99 -21.43 5.45
CA ALA A 194 0.94 -21.96 6.81
C ALA A 194 -0.23 -21.42 7.61
N GLY A 195 -0.73 -22.24 8.55
CA GLY A 195 -1.77 -21.87 9.49
C GLY A 195 -3.17 -21.90 8.90
N SER A 196 -4.10 -21.35 9.64
CA SER A 196 -5.51 -21.21 9.25
C SER A 196 -5.94 -19.75 9.22
N ARG A 197 -6.99 -19.46 8.48
CA ARG A 197 -7.49 -18.10 8.30
C ARG A 197 -9.01 -18.07 8.24
N TRP A 198 -9.57 -16.95 8.72
CA TRP A 198 -10.97 -16.62 8.60
C TRP A 198 -11.11 -15.24 7.97
N LEU A 199 -11.71 -15.20 6.79
CA LEU A 199 -12.04 -13.92 6.15
C LEU A 199 -13.17 -13.27 6.96
N VAL A 200 -12.88 -12.13 7.57
CA VAL A 200 -13.87 -11.42 8.39
C VAL A 200 -15.00 -10.93 7.50
N PRO A 201 -16.28 -11.26 7.81
CA PRO A 201 -17.41 -10.79 7.03
C PRO A 201 -17.44 -9.26 6.90
N ALA A 202 -17.68 -8.76 5.69
CA ALA A 202 -17.69 -7.31 5.39
C ALA A 202 -18.73 -6.54 6.21
N ALA A 203 -19.79 -7.21 6.71
CA ALA A 203 -20.78 -6.59 7.58
C ALA A 203 -20.24 -6.22 8.98
N LEU A 204 -19.10 -6.78 9.39
CA LEU A 204 -18.53 -6.58 10.73
C LEU A 204 -17.63 -5.34 10.82
N TYR A 205 -17.29 -4.69 9.73
CA TYR A 205 -16.46 -3.47 9.73
C TYR A 205 -16.79 -2.59 8.52
N ALA A 206 -16.45 -1.31 8.61
CA ALA A 206 -16.60 -0.40 7.48
C ALA A 206 -15.64 -0.77 6.34
N PRO A 207 -16.01 -0.60 5.06
CA PRO A 207 -15.13 -0.90 3.94
C PRO A 207 -13.78 -0.18 4.08
N ILE A 208 -12.68 -0.94 3.98
CA ILE A 208 -11.32 -0.37 4.06
C ILE A 208 -10.96 0.19 2.69
N ARG A 209 -11.55 1.36 2.34
CA ARG A 209 -11.26 2.10 1.11
C ARG A 209 -9.90 2.74 1.23
N GLN A 210 -9.03 2.49 0.27
CA GLN A 210 -7.64 2.95 0.28
C GLN A 210 -7.43 3.95 -0.84
N ASP A 211 -7.13 5.20 -0.46
CA ASP A 211 -6.95 6.27 -1.42
C ASP A 211 -5.48 6.60 -1.66
N ALA A 212 -5.18 6.92 -2.92
CA ALA A 212 -3.93 7.50 -3.37
C ALA A 212 -4.10 9.01 -3.58
N VAL A 213 -3.03 9.76 -3.35
CA VAL A 213 -3.01 11.21 -3.62
C VAL A 213 -1.61 11.68 -4.00
N LEU A 214 -1.53 12.65 -4.93
CA LEU A 214 -0.32 13.40 -5.25
C LEU A 214 -0.10 14.50 -4.23
N LEU A 215 1.02 14.50 -3.53
CA LEU A 215 1.37 15.56 -2.60
C LEU A 215 1.88 16.79 -3.35
N LYS A 216 1.81 17.97 -2.72
CA LYS A 216 2.27 19.23 -3.33
C LYS A 216 3.76 19.20 -3.69
N THR A 217 4.57 18.47 -2.94
CA THR A 217 5.99 18.21 -3.21
C THR A 217 6.24 17.51 -4.54
N GLY A 218 5.29 16.68 -5.01
CA GLY A 218 5.33 15.98 -6.29
C GLY A 218 4.54 16.66 -7.42
N ALA A 219 3.90 17.82 -7.18
CA ALA A 219 2.97 18.42 -8.12
C ALA A 219 3.58 18.77 -9.49
N ASN A 220 4.89 19.04 -9.53
CA ASN A 220 5.64 19.38 -10.76
C ASN A 220 6.59 18.26 -11.19
N ASP A 221 6.55 17.10 -10.53
CA ASP A 221 7.40 15.96 -10.83
C ASP A 221 6.67 14.97 -11.75
N GLU A 222 7.22 14.73 -12.93
CA GLU A 222 6.59 13.87 -13.95
C GLU A 222 6.59 12.39 -13.53
N ALA A 223 7.62 11.91 -12.82
CA ALA A 223 7.65 10.54 -12.31
C ALA A 223 6.53 10.29 -11.29
N SER A 224 6.25 11.26 -10.42
CA SER A 224 5.13 11.18 -9.45
C SER A 224 3.77 11.13 -10.12
N LYS A 225 3.54 11.98 -11.12
CA LYS A 225 2.31 11.98 -11.92
C LYS A 225 2.17 10.68 -12.71
N GLY A 226 3.27 10.25 -13.33
CA GLY A 226 3.35 8.99 -14.09
C GLY A 226 3.04 7.78 -13.21
N PHE A 227 3.58 7.72 -12.00
CA PHE A 227 3.30 6.63 -11.05
C PHE A 227 1.82 6.57 -10.66
N LEU A 228 1.17 7.71 -10.36
CA LEU A 228 -0.27 7.74 -10.07
C LEU A 228 -1.13 7.38 -11.29
N ALA A 229 -0.74 7.80 -12.49
CA ALA A 229 -1.41 7.39 -13.71
C ALA A 229 -1.25 5.89 -13.97
N PHE A 230 -0.06 5.34 -13.75
CA PHE A 230 0.21 3.90 -13.84
C PHE A 230 -0.65 3.09 -12.85
N LEU A 231 -0.76 3.58 -11.61
CA LEU A 231 -1.56 2.92 -10.56
C LEU A 231 -3.05 2.79 -10.93
N LYS A 232 -3.59 3.71 -11.74
CA LYS A 232 -4.95 3.63 -12.31
C LYS A 232 -5.05 2.68 -13.51
N GLY A 233 -3.93 2.33 -14.11
CA GLY A 233 -3.86 1.53 -15.33
C GLY A 233 -4.18 0.05 -15.11
N PRO A 234 -4.49 -0.69 -16.21
CA PRO A 234 -4.93 -2.08 -16.13
C PRO A 234 -3.88 -3.01 -15.53
N GLU A 235 -2.60 -2.76 -15.75
CA GLU A 235 -1.50 -3.57 -15.24
C GLU A 235 -1.40 -3.50 -13.71
N ALA A 236 -1.41 -2.30 -13.14
CA ALA A 236 -1.41 -2.11 -11.70
C ALA A 236 -2.70 -2.67 -11.06
N ARG A 237 -3.85 -2.48 -11.70
CA ARG A 237 -5.14 -3.03 -11.23
C ARG A 237 -5.10 -4.56 -11.17
N ALA A 238 -4.55 -5.24 -12.17
CA ALA A 238 -4.37 -6.69 -12.17
C ALA A 238 -3.45 -7.17 -11.03
N ILE A 239 -2.36 -6.43 -10.76
CA ILE A 239 -1.49 -6.72 -9.62
C ILE A 239 -2.27 -6.55 -8.30
N ILE A 240 -3.03 -5.48 -8.14
CA ILE A 240 -3.81 -5.19 -6.93
C ILE A 240 -4.83 -6.32 -6.66
N GLU A 241 -5.57 -6.75 -7.68
CA GLU A 241 -6.54 -7.86 -7.58
C GLU A 241 -5.87 -9.20 -7.23
N LYS A 242 -4.70 -9.49 -7.80
CA LYS A 242 -3.90 -10.69 -7.49
C LYS A 242 -3.61 -10.83 -6.00
N TYR A 243 -3.44 -9.72 -5.29
CA TYR A 243 -3.23 -9.69 -3.82
C TYR A 243 -4.53 -9.67 -3.00
N GLY A 244 -5.69 -9.92 -3.63
CA GLY A 244 -6.97 -10.10 -2.97
C GLY A 244 -7.74 -8.81 -2.65
N TYR A 245 -7.29 -7.67 -3.12
CA TYR A 245 -8.06 -6.42 -3.06
C TYR A 245 -9.24 -6.44 -4.02
N SER A 246 -10.29 -5.71 -3.67
CA SER A 246 -11.34 -5.35 -4.62
C SER A 246 -11.06 -3.96 -5.19
N LEU A 247 -11.54 -3.70 -6.40
CA LEU A 247 -11.47 -2.41 -7.08
C LEU A 247 -12.87 -1.79 -7.20
N GLU A 248 -12.93 -0.46 -7.45
CA GLU A 248 -14.14 0.25 -7.83
C GLU A 248 -14.31 0.30 -9.36
#